data_c27e13601e617f82851d827937e7a525
#
_entry.id   c27e13601e617f82851d827937e7a525
#
_cell.length_a   1.000
_cell.length_b   1.000
_cell.length_c   1.000
_cell.angle_alpha   90.00
_cell.angle_beta   90.00
_cell.angle_gamma   90.00
#
_symmetry.space_group_name_H-M   'P 1'
#
loop_
_entity.id
_entity.type
_entity.pdbx_description
1 polymer ?
#
loop_
_entity_poly.entity_id
_entity_poly.type
_entity_poly.pdbx_seq_one_letter_code
_entity_poly.pdbx_strand_id
1 'polypeptide(L)'
;MSFELVRQLQEKAVAVEQVCGLLAVSRSGYYAARRRSKAAPAVCEASVQLKAAFAASGGAYGSRRLRTAVASRGVVMGLYRLRRLMRQHGLRSAWKRKFVHTTDSKHALPISPNVLSRQFDPTQPNQTWVADITYIRTRSGWLYLAVVLDLFARKVVGWAVAPDMQAGLVCRALQLAIVQRQPAAGLIVHTDRGSQYASAAHQALLTKHGLVGSMSRKGNCWDNAVMERFFLNLKMERVWQRDYANHAEATSDIADYIVSFYNSVRLHSKLGNLPPNAFEQQSAINQPIGVCEIT
;
A
#
# COMPACT_ATOMS: atom_id res chain seq x y z
N MET A 1 18.17 -35.04 16.51
CA MET A 1 17.82 -36.47 16.68
C MET A 1 18.55 -37.10 17.86
N SER A 2 19.89 -37.12 17.94
CA SER A 2 20.63 -37.86 18.99
C SER A 2 20.29 -37.48 20.42
N PHE A 3 20.17 -36.19 20.78
CA PHE A 3 19.81 -35.76 22.15
C PHE A 3 18.36 -36.04 22.55
N GLU A 4 17.45 -36.16 21.61
CA GLU A 4 16.08 -36.58 21.87
C GLU A 4 16.01 -38.04 22.25
N LEU A 5 16.80 -38.91 21.58
CA LEU A 5 16.92 -40.31 21.91
C LEU A 5 17.55 -40.51 23.30
N VAL A 6 18.58 -39.70 23.65
CA VAL A 6 19.15 -39.72 25.02
C VAL A 6 18.10 -39.38 26.07
N ARG A 7 17.21 -38.45 25.79
CA ARG A 7 16.10 -38.08 26.69
C ARG A 7 15.13 -39.23 26.89
N GLN A 8 14.69 -39.83 25.76
CA GLN A 8 13.73 -40.94 25.82
C GLN A 8 14.27 -42.18 26.56
N LEU A 9 15.59 -42.47 26.40
CA LEU A 9 16.20 -43.57 27.12
C LEU A 9 16.46 -43.26 28.59
N GLN A 10 16.75 -42.01 28.93
CA GLN A 10 16.80 -41.54 30.32
C GLN A 10 15.45 -41.69 31.02
N GLU A 11 14.33 -41.40 30.35
CA GLU A 11 12.98 -41.61 30.87
C GLU A 11 12.68 -43.08 31.15
N LYS A 12 13.38 -43.99 30.49
CA LYS A 12 13.38 -45.46 30.71
C LYS A 12 14.43 -45.92 31.71
N ALA A 13 14.96 -45.04 32.54
CA ALA A 13 15.96 -45.27 33.60
C ALA A 13 17.35 -45.74 33.08
N VAL A 14 17.68 -45.56 31.81
CA VAL A 14 19.01 -45.83 31.29
C VAL A 14 19.96 -44.66 31.61
N ALA A 15 21.18 -44.97 32.09
CA ALA A 15 22.12 -43.95 32.46
C ALA A 15 22.57 -43.10 31.26
N VAL A 16 22.50 -41.75 31.40
CA VAL A 16 22.85 -40.79 30.35
C VAL A 16 24.27 -41.02 29.80
N GLU A 17 25.17 -41.40 30.70
CA GLU A 17 26.57 -41.68 30.35
C GLU A 17 26.72 -42.83 29.33
N GLN A 18 26.01 -43.91 29.54
CA GLN A 18 26.01 -45.06 28.67
C GLN A 18 25.42 -44.75 27.30
N VAL A 19 24.26 -44.03 27.32
CA VAL A 19 23.61 -43.65 26.05
C VAL A 19 24.44 -42.65 25.26
N CYS A 20 25.05 -41.67 25.91
CA CYS A 20 25.94 -40.70 25.25
C CYS A 20 27.17 -41.36 24.67
N GLY A 21 27.75 -42.36 25.36
CA GLY A 21 28.88 -43.15 24.86
C GLY A 21 28.52 -43.95 23.60
N LEU A 22 27.37 -44.65 23.63
CA LEU A 22 26.89 -45.43 22.49
C LEU A 22 26.56 -44.58 21.25
N LEU A 23 26.02 -43.38 21.47
CA LEU A 23 25.65 -42.47 20.39
C LEU A 23 26.77 -41.52 19.97
N ALA A 24 27.97 -41.62 20.55
CA ALA A 24 29.12 -40.77 20.32
C ALA A 24 28.77 -39.27 20.47
N VAL A 25 27.97 -38.89 21.48
CA VAL A 25 27.59 -37.50 21.76
C VAL A 25 28.10 -37.06 23.11
N SER A 26 28.44 -35.77 23.22
CA SER A 26 28.96 -35.18 24.46
C SER A 26 27.88 -35.10 25.54
N ARG A 27 28.15 -35.60 26.74
CA ARG A 27 27.29 -35.44 27.94
C ARG A 27 27.02 -33.97 28.24
N SER A 28 28.07 -33.13 28.21
CA SER A 28 27.94 -31.68 28.43
C SER A 28 27.05 -31.02 27.37
N GLY A 29 27.15 -31.45 26.12
CA GLY A 29 26.28 -31.02 25.02
C GLY A 29 24.79 -31.37 25.26
N TYR A 30 24.53 -32.60 25.74
CA TYR A 30 23.18 -33.03 26.10
C TYR A 30 22.58 -32.17 27.24
N TYR A 31 23.29 -31.98 28.34
CA TYR A 31 22.81 -31.14 29.46
C TYR A 31 22.68 -29.66 29.07
N ALA A 32 23.56 -29.15 28.24
CA ALA A 32 23.44 -27.79 27.69
C ALA A 32 22.22 -27.64 26.80
N ALA A 33 21.91 -28.63 25.95
CA ALA A 33 20.70 -28.64 25.14
C ALA A 33 19.43 -28.72 25.99
N ARG A 34 19.43 -29.57 27.03
CA ARG A 34 18.31 -29.71 27.99
C ARG A 34 18.07 -28.41 28.79
N ARG A 35 19.11 -27.71 29.20
CA ARG A 35 18.99 -26.39 29.85
C ARG A 35 18.39 -25.36 28.90
N ARG A 36 18.81 -25.34 27.65
CA ARG A 36 18.25 -24.46 26.61
C ARG A 36 16.76 -24.76 26.32
N SER A 37 16.36 -26.04 26.33
CA SER A 37 14.94 -26.42 26.09
C SER A 37 14.03 -26.08 27.28
N LYS A 38 14.58 -26.06 28.50
CA LYS A 38 13.83 -25.71 29.73
C LYS A 38 13.81 -24.21 30.00
N ALA A 39 14.75 -23.44 29.43
CA ALA A 39 14.73 -21.99 29.54
C ALA A 39 13.51 -21.44 28.79
N ALA A 40 12.67 -20.66 29.47
CA ALA A 40 11.63 -19.91 28.78
C ALA A 40 12.26 -19.13 27.62
N PRO A 41 11.65 -19.14 26.44
CA PRO A 41 12.22 -18.40 25.30
C PRO A 41 12.33 -16.94 25.71
N ALA A 42 13.57 -16.42 25.77
CA ALA A 42 13.78 -15.01 26.03
C ALA A 42 12.99 -14.19 25.02
N VAL A 43 12.20 -13.23 25.51
CA VAL A 43 11.42 -12.35 24.64
C VAL A 43 12.41 -11.58 23.75
N CYS A 44 12.44 -11.93 22.49
CA CYS A 44 13.31 -11.25 21.54
C CYS A 44 12.65 -9.92 21.14
N GLU A 45 13.20 -8.79 21.63
CA GLU A 45 12.73 -7.45 21.29
C GLU A 45 12.52 -7.26 19.79
N ALA A 46 13.44 -7.72 18.97
CA ALA A 46 13.33 -7.69 17.52
C ALA A 46 12.07 -8.41 17.00
N SER A 47 11.67 -9.53 17.64
CA SER A 47 10.46 -10.26 17.28
C SER A 47 9.19 -9.49 17.69
N VAL A 48 9.20 -8.85 18.84
CA VAL A 48 8.08 -8.02 19.33
C VAL A 48 7.86 -6.84 18.38
N GLN A 49 8.91 -6.08 18.10
CA GLN A 49 8.83 -4.93 17.21
C GLN A 49 8.46 -5.32 15.78
N LEU A 50 8.95 -6.47 15.29
CA LEU A 50 8.56 -6.99 13.98
C LEU A 50 7.07 -7.34 13.91
N LYS A 51 6.53 -8.03 14.92
CA LYS A 51 5.09 -8.35 14.99
C LYS A 51 4.24 -7.09 15.08
N ALA A 52 4.64 -6.13 15.91
CA ALA A 52 3.95 -4.85 16.05
C ALA A 52 3.96 -4.04 14.74
N ALA A 53 5.10 -3.96 14.04
CA ALA A 53 5.18 -3.29 12.74
C ALA A 53 4.36 -4.00 11.65
N PHE A 54 4.32 -5.34 11.68
CA PHE A 54 3.50 -6.13 10.76
C PHE A 54 2.01 -5.91 11.01
N ALA A 55 1.57 -5.95 12.27
CA ALA A 55 0.18 -5.69 12.66
C ALA A 55 -0.24 -4.25 12.32
N ALA A 56 0.59 -3.24 12.61
CA ALA A 56 0.33 -1.85 12.27
C ALA A 56 0.16 -1.60 10.77
N SER A 57 0.76 -2.45 9.94
CA SER A 57 0.56 -2.41 8.47
C SER A 57 -0.67 -3.21 7.99
N GLY A 58 -1.47 -3.77 8.89
CA GLY A 58 -2.56 -4.68 8.52
C GLY A 58 -2.09 -5.93 7.76
N GLY A 59 -0.86 -6.39 7.99
CA GLY A 59 -0.27 -7.51 7.25
C GLY A 59 0.20 -7.19 5.83
N ALA A 60 0.16 -5.92 5.42
CA ALA A 60 0.47 -5.50 4.05
C ALA A 60 1.97 -5.49 3.73
N TYR A 61 2.83 -5.30 4.74
CA TYR A 61 4.25 -5.08 4.50
C TYR A 61 5.03 -6.38 4.28
N GLY A 62 5.76 -6.44 3.17
CA GLY A 62 6.81 -7.42 2.95
C GLY A 62 8.13 -7.01 3.63
N SER A 63 9.13 -7.89 3.58
CA SER A 63 10.41 -7.75 4.31
C SER A 63 11.13 -6.41 4.10
N ARG A 64 11.04 -5.79 2.92
CA ARG A 64 11.72 -4.51 2.66
C ARG A 64 11.10 -3.35 3.45
N ARG A 65 9.76 -3.20 3.40
CA ARG A 65 9.04 -2.17 4.17
C ARG A 65 9.10 -2.44 5.67
N LEU A 66 8.99 -3.71 6.08
CA LEU A 66 9.14 -4.08 7.50
C LEU A 66 10.51 -3.70 8.05
N ARG A 67 11.59 -3.83 7.26
CA ARG A 67 12.92 -3.39 7.69
C ARG A 67 12.93 -1.90 8.06
N THR A 68 12.36 -1.05 7.22
CA THR A 68 12.23 0.39 7.49
C THR A 68 11.34 0.65 8.69
N ALA A 69 10.16 0.01 8.76
CA ALA A 69 9.22 0.19 9.86
C ALA A 69 9.73 -0.29 11.22
N VAL A 70 10.60 -1.30 11.26
CA VAL A 70 11.23 -1.77 12.49
C VAL A 70 12.40 -0.88 12.87
N ALA A 71 13.16 -0.36 11.89
CA ALA A 71 14.24 0.59 12.14
C ALA A 71 13.72 1.90 12.74
N SER A 72 12.56 2.42 12.30
CA SER A 72 11.93 3.60 12.93
C SER A 72 11.44 3.36 14.37
N ARG A 73 11.38 2.10 14.80
CA ARG A 73 11.08 1.68 16.20
C ARG A 73 12.32 1.37 17.02
N GLY A 74 13.51 1.78 16.54
CA GLY A 74 14.77 1.62 17.22
C GLY A 74 15.48 0.29 17.00
N VAL A 75 14.93 -0.66 16.24
CA VAL A 75 15.55 -1.97 16.03
C VAL A 75 16.09 -2.11 14.61
N VAL A 76 17.38 -1.95 14.44
CA VAL A 76 18.07 -2.10 13.16
C VAL A 76 18.45 -3.57 12.92
N MET A 77 18.05 -4.14 11.78
CA MET A 77 18.42 -5.51 11.41
C MET A 77 18.56 -5.69 9.90
N GLY A 78 19.42 -6.64 9.50
CA GLY A 78 19.60 -7.04 8.10
C GLY A 78 18.38 -7.83 7.57
N LEU A 79 18.19 -7.81 6.26
CA LEU A 79 17.07 -8.50 5.60
C LEU A 79 17.04 -10.01 5.84
N TYR A 80 18.21 -10.65 5.96
CA TYR A 80 18.29 -12.10 6.24
C TYR A 80 17.69 -12.45 7.60
N ARG A 81 18.12 -11.72 8.67
CA ARG A 81 17.57 -11.89 10.02
C ARG A 81 16.09 -11.63 10.06
N LEU A 82 15.64 -10.53 9.43
CA LEU A 82 14.23 -10.15 9.37
C LEU A 82 13.39 -11.22 8.67
N ARG A 83 13.81 -11.73 7.50
CA ARG A 83 13.09 -12.80 6.78
C ARG A 83 13.05 -14.10 7.58
N ARG A 84 14.10 -14.42 8.34
CA ARG A 84 14.13 -15.58 9.23
C ARG A 84 13.08 -15.43 10.34
N LEU A 85 13.00 -14.27 10.99
CA LEU A 85 12.00 -13.98 12.02
C LEU A 85 10.58 -13.99 11.44
N MET A 86 10.35 -13.41 10.26
CA MET A 86 9.06 -13.49 9.58
C MET A 86 8.61 -14.94 9.38
N ARG A 87 9.50 -15.82 8.89
CA ARG A 87 9.20 -17.25 8.72
C ARG A 87 8.92 -17.94 10.04
N GLN A 88 9.71 -17.67 11.08
CA GLN A 88 9.57 -18.21 12.42
C GLN A 88 8.21 -17.89 13.04
N HIS A 89 7.68 -16.69 12.77
CA HIS A 89 6.40 -16.22 13.29
C HIS A 89 5.24 -16.35 12.30
N GLY A 90 5.41 -17.03 11.18
CA GLY A 90 4.35 -17.21 10.17
C GLY A 90 3.90 -15.92 9.49
N LEU A 91 4.69 -14.83 9.56
CA LEU A 91 4.31 -13.53 9.00
C LEU A 91 4.46 -13.54 7.48
N ARG A 92 3.34 -13.52 6.77
CA ARG A 92 3.29 -13.48 5.31
C ARG A 92 2.50 -12.26 4.88
N SER A 93 3.10 -11.39 4.03
CA SER A 93 2.36 -10.26 3.46
C SER A 93 1.22 -10.74 2.57
N ALA A 94 0.08 -10.06 2.66
CA ALA A 94 -1.06 -10.31 1.80
C ALA A 94 -0.67 -10.12 0.33
N TRP A 95 -0.78 -11.20 -0.47
CA TRP A 95 -0.51 -11.18 -1.90
C TRP A 95 -1.43 -12.16 -2.61
N LYS A 96 -2.34 -11.64 -3.47
CA LYS A 96 -3.13 -12.44 -4.42
C LYS A 96 -2.98 -11.85 -5.81
N ARG A 97 -2.67 -12.67 -6.81
CA ARG A 97 -2.74 -12.27 -8.22
C ARG A 97 -4.12 -12.61 -8.76
N LYS A 98 -4.89 -11.61 -9.19
CA LYS A 98 -6.01 -11.77 -10.14
C LYS A 98 -6.03 -10.56 -11.05
N PHE A 99 -6.10 -10.79 -12.35
CA PHE A 99 -6.27 -9.76 -13.38
C PHE A 99 -7.68 -9.90 -13.98
N VAL A 100 -8.40 -8.80 -14.12
CA VAL A 100 -9.61 -8.68 -14.92
C VAL A 100 -9.57 -7.32 -15.61
N HIS A 101 -9.70 -7.29 -16.93
CA HIS A 101 -9.85 -6.06 -17.73
C HIS A 101 -11.30 -5.55 -17.66
N THR A 102 -11.52 -4.25 -17.43
CA THR A 102 -12.85 -3.69 -17.16
C THR A 102 -13.16 -2.34 -17.80
N THR A 103 -12.28 -1.79 -18.63
CA THR A 103 -12.53 -0.49 -19.27
C THR A 103 -13.22 -0.66 -20.62
N ASP A 104 -14.43 -0.09 -20.76
CA ASP A 104 -15.08 0.09 -22.05
C ASP A 104 -14.61 1.41 -22.69
N SER A 105 -13.70 1.31 -23.66
CA SER A 105 -13.16 2.44 -24.41
C SER A 105 -13.83 2.64 -25.79
N LYS A 106 -14.93 1.94 -26.06
CA LYS A 106 -15.66 2.01 -27.35
C LYS A 106 -16.82 3.00 -27.26
N HIS A 107 -16.53 4.29 -27.24
CA HIS A 107 -17.55 5.35 -27.33
C HIS A 107 -17.15 6.42 -28.34
N ALA A 108 -18.13 7.20 -28.84
CA ALA A 108 -17.94 8.29 -29.82
C ALA A 108 -17.75 9.67 -29.19
N LEU A 109 -17.50 9.75 -27.85
CA LEU A 109 -17.31 11.01 -27.13
C LEU A 109 -15.92 11.61 -27.44
N PRO A 110 -15.75 12.96 -27.35
CA PRO A 110 -14.48 13.63 -27.55
C PRO A 110 -13.38 13.10 -26.62
N ILE A 111 -12.19 12.85 -27.18
CA ILE A 111 -11.04 12.33 -26.46
C ILE A 111 -10.00 13.42 -26.36
N SER A 112 -9.57 13.77 -25.14
CA SER A 112 -8.48 14.71 -24.90
C SER A 112 -7.14 14.11 -25.35
N PRO A 113 -6.19 14.92 -25.88
CA PRO A 113 -4.85 14.45 -26.23
C PRO A 113 -4.10 13.91 -25.01
N ASN A 114 -3.15 13.00 -25.20
CA ASN A 114 -2.28 12.53 -24.13
C ASN A 114 -1.18 13.56 -23.86
N VAL A 115 -1.46 14.54 -23.00
CA VAL A 115 -0.53 15.59 -22.60
C VAL A 115 0.51 15.06 -21.60
N LEU A 116 0.11 14.12 -20.72
CA LEU A 116 1.00 13.57 -19.68
C LEU A 116 2.21 12.83 -20.26
N SER A 117 2.05 12.13 -21.41
CA SER A 117 3.13 11.43 -22.13
C SER A 117 4.06 10.61 -21.21
N ARG A 118 3.51 9.96 -20.18
CA ARG A 118 4.22 9.16 -19.16
C ARG A 118 5.20 9.93 -18.28
N GLN A 119 5.09 11.23 -18.19
CA GLN A 119 5.86 12.05 -17.25
C GLN A 119 5.26 11.92 -15.84
N PHE A 120 5.55 10.80 -15.17
CA PHE A 120 4.94 10.45 -13.88
C PHE A 120 5.65 11.06 -12.67
N ASP A 121 6.64 11.91 -12.86
CA ASP A 121 7.47 12.47 -11.79
C ASP A 121 7.46 14.00 -11.82
N PRO A 122 6.31 14.67 -11.51
CA PRO A 122 6.26 16.12 -11.39
C PRO A 122 7.16 16.58 -10.24
N THR A 123 7.65 17.80 -10.33
CA THR A 123 8.60 18.39 -9.37
C THR A 123 7.91 19.05 -8.17
N GLN A 124 6.62 19.36 -8.30
CA GLN A 124 5.84 20.04 -7.28
C GLN A 124 4.44 19.41 -7.14
N PRO A 125 3.78 19.56 -5.98
CA PRO A 125 2.39 19.13 -5.80
C PRO A 125 1.46 19.91 -6.72
N ASN A 126 0.34 19.29 -7.06
CA ASN A 126 -0.72 19.89 -7.88
C ASN A 126 -0.29 20.31 -9.31
N GLN A 127 0.76 19.72 -9.88
CA GLN A 127 1.09 19.84 -11.31
C GLN A 127 0.32 18.81 -12.15
N THR A 128 0.20 17.60 -11.65
CA THR A 128 -0.44 16.51 -12.38
C THR A 128 -1.18 15.59 -11.42
N TRP A 129 -2.46 15.43 -11.67
CA TRP A 129 -3.30 14.42 -11.03
C TRP A 129 -3.61 13.31 -12.01
N VAL A 130 -3.71 12.09 -11.51
CA VAL A 130 -4.22 10.93 -12.25
C VAL A 130 -5.49 10.44 -11.62
N ALA A 131 -6.46 10.04 -12.42
CA ALA A 131 -7.74 9.55 -11.93
C ALA A 131 -8.17 8.27 -12.64
N ASP A 132 -8.90 7.43 -11.91
CA ASP A 132 -9.43 6.18 -12.44
C ASP A 132 -10.54 5.64 -11.54
N ILE A 133 -11.30 4.65 -12.05
CA ILE A 133 -12.39 4.00 -11.35
C ILE A 133 -12.03 2.54 -11.11
N THR A 134 -12.41 2.04 -9.94
CA THR A 134 -12.41 0.61 -9.66
C THR A 134 -13.74 0.19 -9.05
N TYR A 135 -13.98 -1.12 -8.99
CA TYR A 135 -15.18 -1.69 -8.39
C TYR A 135 -14.80 -2.62 -7.25
N ILE A 136 -15.68 -2.66 -6.27
CA ILE A 136 -15.57 -3.41 -5.02
C ILE A 136 -16.83 -4.23 -4.86
N ARG A 137 -16.67 -5.52 -4.60
CA ARG A 137 -17.80 -6.39 -4.37
C ARG A 137 -18.24 -6.28 -2.92
N THR A 138 -19.56 -6.12 -2.71
CA THR A 138 -20.23 -6.28 -1.43
C THR A 138 -21.35 -7.31 -1.57
N ARG A 139 -21.92 -7.78 -0.47
CA ARG A 139 -23.08 -8.68 -0.52
C ARG A 139 -24.33 -7.97 -1.05
N SER A 140 -24.39 -6.62 -0.92
CA SER A 140 -25.47 -5.78 -1.46
C SER A 140 -25.28 -5.38 -2.93
N GLY A 141 -24.25 -5.89 -3.61
CA GLY A 141 -23.94 -5.56 -5.01
C GLY A 141 -22.59 -4.87 -5.19
N TRP A 142 -22.40 -4.30 -6.40
CA TRP A 142 -21.17 -3.60 -6.73
C TRP A 142 -21.14 -2.19 -6.16
N LEU A 143 -20.01 -1.80 -5.60
CA LEU A 143 -19.69 -0.42 -5.22
C LEU A 143 -18.54 0.06 -6.11
N TYR A 144 -18.72 1.21 -6.75
CA TYR A 144 -17.71 1.83 -7.59
C TYR A 144 -16.97 2.90 -6.80
N LEU A 145 -15.67 2.96 -6.97
CA LEU A 145 -14.78 3.91 -6.32
C LEU A 145 -14.00 4.67 -7.40
N ALA A 146 -14.22 5.99 -7.50
CA ALA A 146 -13.36 6.90 -8.26
C ALA A 146 -12.33 7.53 -7.33
N VAL A 147 -11.08 7.64 -7.81
CA VAL A 147 -9.96 8.19 -7.05
C VAL A 147 -9.22 9.19 -7.92
N VAL A 148 -8.80 10.30 -7.30
CA VAL A 148 -7.87 11.28 -7.85
C VAL A 148 -6.60 11.27 -6.99
N LEU A 149 -5.45 11.08 -7.63
CA LEU A 149 -4.16 10.93 -6.97
C LEU A 149 -3.16 11.96 -7.54
N ASP A 150 -2.52 12.73 -6.67
CA ASP A 150 -1.43 13.62 -7.02
C ASP A 150 -0.14 12.80 -7.28
N LEU A 151 0.43 12.97 -8.47
CA LEU A 151 1.62 12.24 -8.88
C LEU A 151 2.87 12.61 -8.09
N PHE A 152 2.98 13.83 -7.58
CA PHE A 152 4.13 14.28 -6.83
C PHE A 152 4.37 13.44 -5.57
N ALA A 153 3.40 13.44 -4.69
CA ALA A 153 3.48 12.72 -3.42
C ALA A 153 2.79 11.34 -3.45
N ARG A 154 2.27 10.89 -4.61
CA ARG A 154 1.44 9.68 -4.70
C ARG A 154 0.26 9.71 -3.73
N LYS A 155 -0.22 10.90 -3.39
CA LYS A 155 -1.25 11.17 -2.40
C LYS A 155 -2.64 11.12 -3.04
N VAL A 156 -3.57 10.42 -2.42
CA VAL A 156 -4.97 10.52 -2.80
C VAL A 156 -5.51 11.86 -2.32
N VAL A 157 -5.91 12.70 -3.27
CA VAL A 157 -6.40 14.07 -3.02
C VAL A 157 -7.91 14.21 -3.19
N GLY A 158 -8.56 13.24 -3.80
CA GLY A 158 -10.01 13.17 -3.91
C GLY A 158 -10.48 11.76 -4.19
N TRP A 159 -11.65 11.40 -3.69
CA TRP A 159 -12.29 10.11 -3.95
C TRP A 159 -13.78 10.18 -3.72
N ALA A 160 -14.53 9.31 -4.37
CA ALA A 160 -15.97 9.16 -4.19
C ALA A 160 -16.40 7.72 -4.44
N VAL A 161 -17.50 7.31 -3.84
CA VAL A 161 -18.12 6.00 -4.06
C VAL A 161 -19.56 6.16 -4.53
N ALA A 162 -20.04 5.19 -5.31
CA ALA A 162 -21.43 5.11 -5.76
C ALA A 162 -21.83 3.66 -6.08
N PRO A 163 -23.12 3.32 -6.07
CA PRO A 163 -23.60 2.02 -6.50
C PRO A 163 -23.56 1.85 -8.02
N ASP A 164 -23.35 2.93 -8.76
CA ASP A 164 -23.27 2.96 -10.22
C ASP A 164 -22.00 3.68 -10.72
N MET A 165 -21.63 3.46 -11.99
CA MET A 165 -20.44 4.03 -12.61
C MET A 165 -20.81 5.17 -13.58
N GLN A 166 -21.63 6.13 -13.12
CA GLN A 166 -22.02 7.29 -13.90
C GLN A 166 -20.98 8.43 -13.82
N ALA A 167 -21.08 9.40 -14.74
CA ALA A 167 -20.19 10.58 -14.77
C ALA A 167 -20.20 11.38 -13.44
N GLY A 168 -21.33 11.40 -12.73
CA GLY A 168 -21.43 12.04 -11.42
C GLY A 168 -20.45 11.50 -10.38
N LEU A 169 -20.04 10.23 -10.47
CA LEU A 169 -19.06 9.62 -9.57
C LEU A 169 -17.67 10.29 -9.73
N VAL A 170 -17.17 10.39 -10.96
CA VAL A 170 -15.86 11.00 -11.26
C VAL A 170 -15.85 12.50 -11.01
N CYS A 171 -16.99 13.17 -11.27
CA CYS A 171 -17.14 14.59 -10.96
C CYS A 171 -17.05 14.85 -9.46
N ARG A 172 -17.71 14.05 -8.61
CA ARG A 172 -17.62 14.19 -7.14
C ARG A 172 -16.19 13.95 -6.63
N ALA A 173 -15.49 12.94 -7.15
CA ALA A 173 -14.10 12.69 -6.76
C ALA A 173 -13.18 13.87 -7.14
N LEU A 174 -13.31 14.40 -8.36
CA LEU A 174 -12.55 15.56 -8.83
C LEU A 174 -12.91 16.82 -8.06
N GLN A 175 -14.20 17.07 -7.79
CA GLN A 175 -14.66 18.22 -7.02
C GLN A 175 -14.08 18.21 -5.59
N LEU A 176 -14.04 17.07 -4.94
CA LEU A 176 -13.41 16.92 -3.63
C LEU A 176 -11.92 17.26 -3.68
N ALA A 177 -11.20 16.77 -4.70
CA ALA A 177 -9.79 17.08 -4.91
C ALA A 177 -9.57 18.60 -5.11
N ILE A 178 -10.39 19.24 -5.93
CA ILE A 178 -10.32 20.70 -6.19
C ILE A 178 -10.56 21.50 -4.90
N VAL A 179 -11.59 21.15 -4.14
CA VAL A 179 -11.92 21.87 -2.87
C VAL A 179 -10.78 21.71 -1.85
N GLN A 180 -10.20 20.53 -1.73
CA GLN A 180 -9.13 20.28 -0.76
C GLN A 180 -7.78 20.90 -1.16
N ARG A 181 -7.50 20.96 -2.46
CA ARG A 181 -6.17 21.32 -2.95
C ARG A 181 -6.08 22.72 -3.55
N GLN A 182 -7.21 23.30 -3.97
CA GLN A 182 -7.30 24.61 -4.64
C GLN A 182 -6.19 24.80 -5.68
N PRO A 183 -6.10 23.89 -6.69
CA PRO A 183 -4.99 23.90 -7.63
C PRO A 183 -5.01 25.17 -8.49
N ALA A 184 -3.83 25.63 -8.89
CA ALA A 184 -3.72 26.67 -9.90
C ALA A 184 -4.22 26.18 -11.27
N ALA A 185 -4.62 27.10 -12.12
CA ALA A 185 -4.94 26.82 -13.52
C ALA A 185 -3.74 26.14 -14.23
N GLY A 186 -4.03 25.27 -15.18
CA GLY A 186 -2.99 24.53 -15.92
C GLY A 186 -2.62 23.18 -15.32
N LEU A 187 -3.16 22.79 -14.12
CA LEU A 187 -2.98 21.44 -13.59
C LEU A 187 -3.51 20.40 -14.59
N ILE A 188 -2.71 19.37 -14.87
CA ILE A 188 -3.08 18.27 -15.77
C ILE A 188 -3.86 17.22 -14.99
N VAL A 189 -5.07 16.86 -15.46
CA VAL A 189 -5.86 15.73 -14.96
C VAL A 189 -5.81 14.62 -16.01
N HIS A 190 -5.07 13.55 -15.72
CA HIS A 190 -4.89 12.43 -16.63
C HIS A 190 -5.78 11.24 -16.23
N THR A 191 -6.50 10.69 -17.21
CA THR A 191 -7.45 9.59 -17.03
C THR A 191 -7.30 8.53 -18.12
N ASP A 192 -7.98 7.40 -17.96
CA ASP A 192 -8.25 6.51 -19.08
C ASP A 192 -9.27 7.14 -20.05
N ARG A 193 -9.62 6.39 -21.12
CA ARG A 193 -10.65 6.81 -22.10
C ARG A 193 -12.06 6.35 -21.71
N GLY A 194 -12.38 6.23 -20.44
CA GLY A 194 -13.73 5.89 -20.01
C GLY A 194 -14.74 6.98 -20.38
N SER A 195 -15.94 6.58 -20.77
CA SER A 195 -17.03 7.50 -21.15
C SER A 195 -17.37 8.50 -20.04
N GLN A 196 -17.15 8.14 -18.78
CA GLN A 196 -17.36 8.98 -17.61
C GLN A 196 -16.47 10.22 -17.65
N TYR A 197 -15.19 10.06 -18.03
CA TYR A 197 -14.21 11.14 -18.15
C TYR A 197 -14.38 11.98 -19.41
N ALA A 198 -14.89 11.37 -20.48
CA ALA A 198 -15.24 12.07 -21.72
C ALA A 198 -16.60 12.79 -21.66
N SER A 199 -17.36 12.64 -20.58
CA SER A 199 -18.68 13.24 -20.41
C SER A 199 -18.64 14.78 -20.39
N ALA A 200 -19.68 15.42 -20.92
CA ALA A 200 -19.80 16.88 -20.89
C ALA A 200 -19.69 17.47 -19.47
N ALA A 201 -20.25 16.79 -18.46
CA ALA A 201 -20.17 17.23 -17.06
C ALA A 201 -18.74 17.27 -16.52
N HIS A 202 -17.94 16.23 -16.81
CA HIS A 202 -16.54 16.16 -16.38
C HIS A 202 -15.70 17.22 -17.12
N GLN A 203 -15.89 17.36 -18.45
CA GLN A 203 -15.19 18.36 -19.25
C GLN A 203 -15.52 19.80 -18.80
N ALA A 204 -16.81 20.10 -18.53
CA ALA A 204 -17.23 21.38 -17.98
C ALA A 204 -16.58 21.69 -16.63
N LEU A 205 -16.41 20.67 -15.76
CA LEU A 205 -15.73 20.83 -14.47
C LEU A 205 -14.25 21.17 -14.65
N LEU A 206 -13.56 20.51 -15.57
CA LEU A 206 -12.16 20.84 -15.93
C LEU A 206 -12.04 22.28 -16.41
N THR A 207 -12.87 22.67 -17.39
CA THR A 207 -12.88 24.03 -17.97
C THR A 207 -13.16 25.09 -16.91
N LYS A 208 -14.16 24.86 -16.06
CA LYS A 208 -14.56 25.79 -14.98
C LYS A 208 -13.39 26.15 -14.06
N HIS A 209 -12.49 25.19 -13.81
CA HIS A 209 -11.36 25.37 -12.89
C HIS A 209 -10.02 25.56 -13.63
N GLY A 210 -10.03 25.76 -14.95
CA GLY A 210 -8.81 25.95 -15.74
C GLY A 210 -7.88 24.75 -15.76
N LEU A 211 -8.43 23.52 -15.57
CA LEU A 211 -7.65 22.29 -15.55
C LEU A 211 -7.50 21.72 -16.97
N VAL A 212 -6.38 21.08 -17.25
CA VAL A 212 -6.05 20.52 -18.54
C VAL A 212 -6.36 19.02 -18.54
N GLY A 213 -7.38 18.61 -19.34
CA GLY A 213 -7.71 17.21 -19.52
C GLY A 213 -6.65 16.48 -20.36
N SER A 214 -6.27 15.29 -19.92
CA SER A 214 -5.35 14.39 -20.62
C SER A 214 -5.88 12.96 -20.57
N MET A 215 -5.86 12.23 -21.69
CA MET A 215 -6.35 10.85 -21.73
C MET A 215 -5.30 9.89 -22.25
N SER A 216 -5.26 8.68 -21.69
CA SER A 216 -4.39 7.58 -22.13
C SER A 216 -4.60 7.26 -23.62
N ARG A 217 -3.59 6.71 -24.27
CA ARG A 217 -3.72 6.18 -25.63
C ARG A 217 -4.56 4.90 -25.63
N LYS A 218 -5.28 4.67 -26.73
CA LYS A 218 -6.14 3.46 -26.88
C LYS A 218 -5.32 2.19 -26.70
N GLY A 219 -5.76 1.31 -25.80
CA GLY A 219 -5.13 0.01 -25.55
C GLY A 219 -3.77 0.09 -24.83
N ASN A 220 -3.38 1.24 -24.31
CA ASN A 220 -2.10 1.43 -23.64
C ASN A 220 -2.27 1.57 -22.12
N CYS A 221 -2.23 0.44 -21.40
CA CYS A 221 -2.35 0.39 -19.95
C CYS A 221 -1.17 1.10 -19.20
N TRP A 222 -0.02 1.24 -19.85
CA TRP A 222 1.13 1.91 -19.24
C TRP A 222 0.91 3.40 -18.97
N ASP A 223 -0.02 4.02 -19.69
CA ASP A 223 -0.30 5.44 -19.56
C ASP A 223 -1.01 5.77 -18.22
N ASN A 224 -1.65 4.78 -17.55
CA ASN A 224 -2.28 4.93 -16.23
C ASN A 224 -1.69 3.98 -15.15
N ALA A 225 -0.46 3.54 -15.32
CA ALA A 225 0.19 2.53 -14.47
C ALA A 225 0.23 2.88 -12.97
N VAL A 226 0.21 4.17 -12.63
CA VAL A 226 0.21 4.63 -11.22
C VAL A 226 -1.12 4.30 -10.55
N MET A 227 -2.25 4.55 -11.23
CA MET A 227 -3.58 4.22 -10.72
C MET A 227 -3.80 2.71 -10.64
N GLU A 228 -3.37 1.96 -11.66
CA GLU A 228 -3.40 0.49 -11.60
C GLU A 228 -2.64 -0.05 -10.37
N ARG A 229 -1.47 0.53 -10.09
CA ARG A 229 -0.68 0.16 -8.91
C ARG A 229 -1.38 0.54 -7.60
N PHE A 230 -2.03 1.70 -7.53
CA PHE A 230 -2.80 2.12 -6.36
C PHE A 230 -3.95 1.14 -6.10
N PHE A 231 -4.77 0.85 -7.12
CA PHE A 231 -5.91 -0.06 -6.96
C PHE A 231 -5.50 -1.50 -6.66
N LEU A 232 -4.39 -1.97 -7.23
CA LEU A 232 -3.85 -3.26 -6.87
C LEU A 232 -3.45 -3.31 -5.39
N ASN A 233 -2.81 -2.26 -4.87
CA ASN A 233 -2.46 -2.17 -3.46
C ASN A 233 -3.72 -2.14 -2.57
N LEU A 234 -4.70 -1.29 -2.87
CA LEU A 234 -5.97 -1.23 -2.14
C LEU A 234 -6.65 -2.60 -2.10
N LYS A 235 -6.76 -3.25 -3.26
CA LYS A 235 -7.42 -4.56 -3.35
C LYS A 235 -6.68 -5.63 -2.57
N MET A 236 -5.37 -5.71 -2.68
CA MET A 236 -4.56 -6.70 -1.98
C MET A 236 -4.48 -6.47 -0.48
N GLU A 237 -4.29 -5.21 -0.09
CA GLU A 237 -3.99 -4.86 1.30
C GLU A 237 -5.27 -4.76 2.14
N ARG A 238 -6.44 -4.55 1.50
CA ARG A 238 -7.70 -4.35 2.21
C ARG A 238 -8.88 -5.13 1.61
N VAL A 239 -9.29 -4.83 0.38
CA VAL A 239 -10.56 -5.31 -0.18
C VAL A 239 -10.64 -6.83 -0.27
N TRP A 240 -9.60 -7.52 -0.76
CA TRP A 240 -9.60 -8.98 -0.89
C TRP A 240 -9.41 -9.74 0.42
N GLN A 241 -9.16 -9.02 1.51
CA GLN A 241 -9.06 -9.59 2.86
C GLN A 241 -10.42 -9.54 3.59
N ARG A 242 -11.43 -8.94 3.00
CA ARG A 242 -12.73 -8.67 3.62
C ARG A 242 -13.89 -9.17 2.77
N ASP A 243 -15.02 -9.41 3.45
CA ASP A 243 -16.30 -9.74 2.85
C ASP A 243 -17.34 -8.74 3.38
N TYR A 244 -17.49 -7.64 2.65
CA TYR A 244 -18.35 -6.53 3.07
C TYR A 244 -19.83 -6.90 2.99
N ALA A 245 -20.56 -6.70 4.09
CA ALA A 245 -22.00 -6.95 4.14
C ALA A 245 -22.79 -5.97 3.26
N ASN A 246 -22.37 -4.69 3.21
CA ASN A 246 -23.08 -3.65 2.47
C ASN A 246 -22.13 -2.53 2.00
N HIS A 247 -22.69 -1.56 1.25
CA HIS A 247 -21.94 -0.41 0.74
C HIS A 247 -21.42 0.51 1.84
N ALA A 248 -22.13 0.66 2.96
CA ALA A 248 -21.72 1.54 4.06
C ALA A 248 -20.45 1.00 4.75
N GLU A 249 -20.40 -0.31 5.03
CA GLU A 249 -19.23 -0.96 5.59
C GLU A 249 -18.01 -0.82 4.66
N ALA A 250 -18.19 -1.11 3.36
CA ALA A 250 -17.12 -0.96 2.37
C ALA A 250 -16.63 0.49 2.28
N THR A 251 -17.55 1.46 2.30
CA THR A 251 -17.22 2.89 2.25
C THR A 251 -16.39 3.32 3.44
N SER A 252 -16.79 2.93 4.65
CA SER A 252 -16.06 3.24 5.88
C SER A 252 -14.65 2.65 5.88
N ASP A 253 -14.52 1.40 5.45
CA ASP A 253 -13.21 0.72 5.39
C ASP A 253 -12.28 1.30 4.31
N ILE A 254 -12.83 1.74 3.17
CA ILE A 254 -12.08 2.43 2.11
C ILE A 254 -11.63 3.80 2.58
N ALA A 255 -12.50 4.55 3.29
CA ALA A 255 -12.15 5.84 3.86
C ALA A 255 -10.98 5.71 4.84
N ASP A 256 -11.03 4.74 5.75
CA ASP A 256 -9.94 4.43 6.67
C ASP A 256 -8.65 4.05 5.93
N TYR A 257 -8.76 3.19 4.90
CA TYR A 257 -7.60 2.82 4.10
C TYR A 257 -6.95 4.03 3.42
N ILE A 258 -7.73 4.91 2.81
CA ILE A 258 -7.21 6.07 2.06
C ILE A 258 -6.62 7.11 3.02
N VAL A 259 -7.38 7.52 4.04
CA VAL A 259 -7.03 8.65 4.90
C VAL A 259 -6.05 8.25 5.98
N SER A 260 -6.40 7.23 6.77
CA SER A 260 -5.63 6.85 7.96
C SER A 260 -4.40 6.02 7.60
N PHE A 261 -4.49 5.14 6.61
CA PHE A 261 -3.40 4.23 6.29
C PHE A 261 -2.59 4.69 5.07
N TYR A 262 -3.21 4.80 3.87
CA TYR A 262 -2.47 5.02 2.62
C TYR A 262 -1.75 6.37 2.61
N ASN A 263 -2.45 7.45 2.90
CA ASN A 263 -1.86 8.79 2.89
C ASN A 263 -0.95 9.06 4.09
N SER A 264 -1.25 8.49 5.27
CA SER A 264 -0.62 8.90 6.55
C SER A 264 0.44 7.94 7.06
N VAL A 265 0.35 6.63 6.75
CA VAL A 265 1.21 5.59 7.37
C VAL A 265 1.92 4.73 6.32
N ARG A 266 1.30 4.48 5.17
CA ARG A 266 1.80 3.53 4.19
C ARG A 266 3.10 4.00 3.55
N LEU A 267 4.16 3.21 3.73
CA LEU A 267 5.48 3.48 3.16
C LEU A 267 5.51 3.25 1.65
N HIS A 268 6.00 4.23 0.90
CA HIS A 268 6.17 4.20 -0.53
C HIS A 268 7.65 4.17 -0.93
N SER A 269 8.08 3.13 -1.65
CA SER A 269 9.47 3.01 -2.10
C SER A 269 9.90 4.13 -3.05
N LYS A 270 8.97 4.66 -3.87
CA LYS A 270 9.21 5.80 -4.77
C LYS A 270 9.45 7.10 -4.00
N LEU A 271 8.93 7.22 -2.79
CA LEU A 271 9.05 8.38 -1.91
C LEU A 271 10.12 8.17 -0.81
N GLY A 272 11.15 7.41 -1.07
CA GLY A 272 12.18 7.12 -0.07
C GLY A 272 11.69 6.32 1.14
N ASN A 273 10.61 5.55 1.00
CA ASN A 273 9.89 4.87 2.08
C ASN A 273 9.22 5.83 3.08
N LEU A 274 8.78 6.99 2.62
CA LEU A 274 7.91 7.89 3.38
C LEU A 274 6.43 7.65 3.00
N PRO A 275 5.49 7.92 3.92
CA PRO A 275 4.09 8.08 3.57
C PRO A 275 3.85 9.33 2.71
N PRO A 276 2.80 9.37 1.88
CA PRO A 276 2.48 10.54 1.04
C PRO A 276 2.43 11.86 1.79
N ASN A 277 1.74 11.91 2.94
CA ASN A 277 1.63 13.13 3.74
C ASN A 277 3.00 13.61 4.26
N ALA A 278 3.82 12.70 4.77
CA ALA A 278 5.15 13.04 5.30
C ALA A 278 6.10 13.52 4.19
N PHE A 279 6.05 12.87 3.00
CA PHE A 279 6.84 13.29 1.85
C PHE A 279 6.47 14.70 1.39
N GLU A 280 5.18 15.02 1.28
CA GLU A 280 4.70 16.33 0.88
C GLU A 280 5.10 17.42 1.89
N GLN A 281 4.98 17.15 3.19
CA GLN A 281 5.40 18.05 4.26
C GLN A 281 6.90 18.32 4.23
N GLN A 282 7.74 17.31 4.09
CA GLN A 282 9.19 17.50 3.99
C GLN A 282 9.59 18.31 2.75
N SER A 283 8.91 18.09 1.62
CA SER A 283 9.18 18.85 0.41
C SER A 283 8.79 20.33 0.55
N ALA A 284 7.73 20.64 1.28
CA ALA A 284 7.35 22.03 1.55
C ALA A 284 8.36 22.74 2.47
N ILE A 285 8.94 22.05 3.45
CA ILE A 285 9.97 22.61 4.35
C ILE A 285 11.29 22.88 3.59
N ASN A 286 11.63 22.03 2.62
CA ASN A 286 12.88 22.13 1.87
C ASN A 286 12.80 23.12 0.69
N GLN A 287 11.66 23.73 0.38
CA GLN A 287 11.58 24.83 -0.57
C GLN A 287 12.18 26.08 0.08
N PRO A 288 13.17 26.73 -0.54
CA PRO A 288 13.69 28.00 -0.04
C PRO A 288 12.51 28.99 0.03
N ILE A 289 12.35 29.62 1.20
CA ILE A 289 11.42 30.74 1.37
C ILE A 289 11.91 31.82 0.41
N GLY A 290 11.17 32.05 -0.68
CA GLY A 290 11.45 33.14 -1.59
C GLY A 290 11.38 34.43 -0.76
N VAL A 291 12.53 35.03 -0.49
CA VAL A 291 12.61 36.35 0.11
C VAL A 291 11.97 37.28 -0.92
N CYS A 292 10.79 37.77 -0.61
CA CYS A 292 10.19 38.85 -1.38
C CYS A 292 11.08 40.07 -1.15
N GLU A 293 11.96 40.37 -2.09
CA GLU A 293 12.66 41.66 -2.11
C GLU A 293 11.59 42.73 -2.31
N ILE A 294 11.29 43.43 -1.22
CA ILE A 294 10.49 44.64 -1.24
C ILE A 294 11.42 45.72 -1.79
N THR A 295 11.30 46.00 -3.08
CA THR A 295 11.80 47.23 -3.72
C THR A 295 10.74 48.30 -3.73
#